data_330b66ba58aa974a1bbde04cdcbfb545
#
_entry.id   330b66ba58aa974a1bbde04cdcbfb545
#
_cell.length_a   1.000
_cell.length_b   1.000
_cell.length_c   1.000
_cell.angle_alpha   90.00
_cell.angle_beta   90.00
_cell.angle_gamma   90.00
#
_symmetry.space_group_name_H-M   'P 1'
#
loop_
_entity.id
_entity.type
_entity.pdbx_description
1 polymer ?
#
loop_
_entity_poly.entity_id
_entity_poly.type
_entity_poly.pdbx_seq_one_letter_code
_entity_poly.pdbx_strand_id
1 'polypeptide(L)'
;EYYDVSLKERRESMLMQSAFYRSVHEKVETPNALLNVFAEETPNIVVHLAAQAGVRYSIENPRKYLESNINGTFELLEAARAYPPEHMLLASTSSAYGANEDMPYKENVKADHQMSFYAATKKSTENMAHSYAHLFDLPITIFRFFTVYGPWGRPDMALFKFTKAILNGDAIDVYNQGDMSRDFTYIDDLINGMRLLIDAIPGISDLSKEKMDVEDSKSHVAPFRVVNXX
;
A
#
# COMPACT_ATOMS: atom_id res chain seq x y z
N GLU A 1 10.85 15.91 -4.97
CA GLU A 1 9.44 15.59 -4.79
C GLU A 1 8.83 15.10 -6.11
N TYR A 2 7.83 14.23 -6.02
CA TYR A 2 7.22 13.60 -7.19
C TYR A 2 6.13 14.49 -7.81
N TYR A 3 5.44 15.26 -6.97
CA TYR A 3 4.48 16.28 -7.40
C TYR A 3 4.53 17.47 -6.42
N ASP A 4 3.74 18.50 -6.69
CA ASP A 4 3.78 19.75 -5.94
C ASP A 4 3.56 19.53 -4.43
N VAL A 5 4.50 20.00 -3.64
CA VAL A 5 4.53 19.82 -2.19
C VAL A 5 3.35 20.55 -1.51
N SER A 6 2.88 21.65 -2.11
CA SER A 6 1.78 22.44 -1.53
C SER A 6 0.52 21.60 -1.27
N LEU A 7 0.26 20.58 -2.09
CA LEU A 7 -0.88 19.69 -1.90
C LEU A 7 -0.71 18.86 -0.61
N LYS A 8 0.51 18.39 -0.35
CA LYS A 8 0.81 17.65 0.88
C LYS A 8 0.69 18.53 2.11
N GLU A 9 1.21 19.76 2.01
CA GLU A 9 1.14 20.74 3.09
C GLU A 9 -0.31 21.09 3.45
N ARG A 10 -1.16 21.24 2.44
CA ARG A 10 -2.59 21.51 2.66
C ARG A 10 -3.29 20.35 3.35
N ARG A 11 -3.01 19.12 2.93
CA ARG A 11 -3.56 17.94 3.59
C ARG A 11 -3.13 17.88 5.06
N GLU A 12 -1.86 18.12 5.32
CA GLU A 12 -1.32 18.11 6.68
C GLU A 12 -1.92 19.23 7.54
N SER A 13 -2.08 20.43 6.98
CA SER A 13 -2.66 21.56 7.73
C SER A 13 -4.07 21.27 8.21
N MET A 14 -4.84 20.47 7.45
CA MET A 14 -6.17 20.03 7.88
C MET A 14 -6.09 19.07 9.07
N LEU A 15 -5.12 18.15 9.04
CA LEU A 15 -4.92 17.19 10.12
C LEU A 15 -4.41 17.86 11.40
N MET A 16 -3.58 18.89 11.26
CA MET A 16 -3.02 19.63 12.39
C MET A 16 -4.08 20.37 13.22
N GLN A 17 -5.31 20.48 12.72
CA GLN A 17 -6.42 21.03 13.49
C GLN A 17 -6.87 20.09 14.61
N SER A 18 -6.48 18.82 14.54
CA SER A 18 -6.80 17.85 15.59
C SER A 18 -5.74 17.87 16.69
N ALA A 19 -6.19 17.94 17.93
CA ALA A 19 -5.30 17.86 19.10
C ALA A 19 -4.65 16.47 19.25
N PHE A 20 -5.15 15.48 18.54
CA PHE A 20 -4.66 14.11 18.58
C PHE A 20 -3.67 13.79 17.46
N TYR A 21 -3.39 14.77 16.59
CA TYR A 21 -2.47 14.57 15.46
C TYR A 21 -1.07 15.07 15.84
N ARG A 22 -0.09 14.22 15.55
CA ARG A 22 1.33 14.57 15.68
C ARG A 22 2.03 14.17 14.38
N SER A 23 2.89 15.02 13.89
CA SER A 23 3.61 14.84 12.64
C SER A 23 5.11 14.70 12.91
N VAL A 24 5.76 13.76 12.22
CA VAL A 24 7.21 13.57 12.23
C VAL A 24 7.67 13.57 10.77
N HIS A 25 8.48 14.56 10.40
CA HIS A 25 8.96 14.71 9.01
C HIS A 25 10.29 13.99 8.83
N GLU A 26 10.20 12.71 8.50
CA GLU A 26 11.36 11.85 8.27
C GLU A 26 11.14 10.99 7.04
N LYS A 27 12.24 10.56 6.44
CA LYS A 27 12.17 9.54 5.39
C LYS A 27 12.05 8.17 6.05
N VAL A 28 11.11 7.36 5.58
CA VAL A 28 10.88 6.03 6.17
C VAL A 28 12.10 5.13 6.08
N GLU A 29 12.94 5.34 5.06
CA GLU A 29 14.16 4.55 4.85
C GLU A 29 15.35 5.01 5.70
N THR A 30 15.22 6.11 6.45
CA THR A 30 16.30 6.58 7.33
C THR A 30 16.53 5.56 8.44
N PRO A 31 17.76 5.02 8.58
CA PRO A 31 18.03 4.02 9.63
C PRO A 31 17.60 4.52 11.01
N ASN A 32 16.84 3.71 11.70
CA ASN A 32 16.35 3.92 13.07
C ASN A 32 15.32 5.06 13.24
N ALA A 33 14.96 5.82 12.19
CA ALA A 33 13.97 6.88 12.33
C ALA A 33 12.62 6.34 12.84
N LEU A 34 12.09 5.31 12.16
CA LEU A 34 10.85 4.67 12.59
C LEU A 34 10.99 3.95 13.93
N LEU A 35 12.15 3.36 14.20
CA LEU A 35 12.43 2.71 15.48
C LEU A 35 12.28 3.71 16.64
N ASN A 36 12.81 4.92 16.47
CA ASN A 36 12.72 5.97 17.48
C ASN A 36 11.25 6.40 17.70
N VAL A 37 10.48 6.54 16.60
CA VAL A 37 9.06 6.89 16.70
C VAL A 37 8.29 5.77 17.45
N PHE A 38 8.56 4.52 17.13
CA PHE A 38 7.91 3.38 17.79
C PHE A 38 8.28 3.32 19.28
N ALA A 39 9.54 3.60 19.63
CA ALA A 39 9.98 3.63 21.02
C ALA A 39 9.24 4.70 21.83
N GLU A 40 8.98 5.83 21.20
CA GLU A 40 8.32 6.99 21.82
C GLU A 40 6.80 6.80 21.93
N GLU A 41 6.17 6.34 20.85
CA GLU A 41 4.71 6.30 20.72
C GLU A 41 4.10 4.93 21.04
N THR A 42 4.87 3.85 20.91
CA THR A 42 4.40 2.47 21.04
C THR A 42 3.02 2.25 20.39
N PRO A 43 2.93 2.41 19.05
CA PRO A 43 1.63 2.40 18.39
C PRO A 43 0.95 1.03 18.47
N ASN A 44 -0.35 1.01 18.76
CA ASN A 44 -1.15 -0.21 18.75
C ASN A 44 -1.47 -0.66 17.32
N ILE A 45 -1.77 0.31 16.46
CA ILE A 45 -2.15 0.06 15.05
C ILE A 45 -1.20 0.84 14.16
N VAL A 46 -0.70 0.18 13.12
CA VAL A 46 0.16 0.83 12.13
C VAL A 46 -0.49 0.71 10.76
N VAL A 47 -0.65 1.82 10.07
CA VAL A 47 -1.09 1.84 8.67
C VAL A 47 0.04 2.43 7.83
N HIS A 48 0.66 1.59 7.02
CA HIS A 48 1.84 1.97 6.23
C HIS A 48 1.44 2.24 4.79
N LEU A 49 1.39 3.53 4.43
CA LEU A 49 1.06 3.99 3.08
C LEU A 49 2.26 4.62 2.38
N ALA A 50 3.38 4.80 3.09
CA ALA A 50 4.55 5.48 2.56
C ALA A 50 5.25 4.63 1.50
N ALA A 51 5.41 5.18 0.31
CA ALA A 51 6.07 4.48 -0.79
C ALA A 51 6.37 5.46 -1.92
N GLN A 52 7.32 5.08 -2.77
CA GLN A 52 7.44 5.72 -4.08
C GLN A 52 6.50 4.98 -5.03
N ALA A 53 5.51 5.67 -5.54
CA ALA A 53 4.50 5.12 -6.44
C ALA A 53 4.78 5.52 -7.90
N GLY A 54 4.09 4.87 -8.84
CA GLY A 54 4.16 5.18 -10.26
C GLY A 54 4.99 4.18 -11.03
N VAL A 55 4.31 3.38 -11.87
CA VAL A 55 4.96 2.32 -12.67
C VAL A 55 5.99 2.92 -13.64
N ARG A 56 5.59 3.96 -14.38
CA ARG A 56 6.45 4.56 -15.41
C ARG A 56 7.70 5.19 -14.80
N TYR A 57 7.55 5.95 -13.73
CA TYR A 57 8.66 6.61 -13.06
C TYR A 57 9.69 5.62 -12.51
N SER A 58 9.26 4.38 -12.19
CA SER A 58 10.18 3.35 -11.69
C SER A 58 11.19 2.89 -12.75
N ILE A 59 10.88 3.07 -14.03
CA ILE A 59 11.81 2.74 -15.12
C ILE A 59 12.98 3.73 -15.13
N GLU A 60 12.67 5.01 -14.92
CA GLU A 60 13.66 6.09 -14.98
C GLU A 60 14.46 6.23 -13.67
N ASN A 61 13.83 5.95 -12.54
CA ASN A 61 14.40 6.21 -11.21
C ASN A 61 14.24 5.00 -10.27
N PRO A 62 14.76 3.82 -10.64
CA PRO A 62 14.53 2.61 -9.84
C PRO A 62 15.11 2.68 -8.42
N ARG A 63 16.21 3.41 -8.22
CA ARG A 63 16.83 3.55 -6.89
C ARG A 63 15.88 4.12 -5.85
N LYS A 64 15.03 5.09 -6.25
CA LYS A 64 14.05 5.67 -5.32
C LYS A 64 13.05 4.62 -4.81
N TYR A 65 12.71 3.66 -5.66
CA TYR A 65 11.78 2.57 -5.32
C TYR A 65 12.44 1.57 -4.38
N LEU A 66 13.72 1.27 -4.62
CA LEU A 66 14.49 0.43 -3.70
C LEU A 66 14.54 1.07 -2.31
N GLU A 67 14.91 2.34 -2.25
CA GLU A 67 15.08 3.07 -1.00
C GLU A 67 13.75 3.18 -0.25
N SER A 68 12.74 3.80 -0.86
CA SER A 68 11.47 4.06 -0.16
C SER A 68 10.68 2.79 0.09
N ASN A 69 10.58 1.89 -0.88
CA ASN A 69 9.69 0.73 -0.77
C ASN A 69 10.35 -0.43 -0.03
N ILE A 70 11.55 -0.83 -0.43
CA ILE A 70 12.23 -1.97 0.21
C ILE A 70 12.86 -1.55 1.53
N ASN A 71 13.77 -0.58 1.51
CA ASN A 71 14.47 -0.16 2.72
C ASN A 71 13.48 0.46 3.73
N GLY A 72 12.52 1.26 3.26
CA GLY A 72 11.49 1.85 4.13
C GLY A 72 10.65 0.79 4.83
N THR A 73 10.23 -0.25 4.11
CA THR A 73 9.46 -1.34 4.72
C THR A 73 10.33 -2.15 5.69
N PHE A 74 11.61 -2.36 5.36
CA PHE A 74 12.54 -3.01 6.29
C PHE A 74 12.64 -2.24 7.60
N GLU A 75 12.84 -0.92 7.55
CA GLU A 75 12.95 -0.11 8.77
C GLU A 75 11.65 -0.17 9.59
N LEU A 76 10.49 -0.18 8.92
CA LEU A 76 9.20 -0.32 9.58
C LEU A 76 9.09 -1.69 10.29
N LEU A 77 9.46 -2.76 9.60
CA LEU A 77 9.35 -4.11 10.16
C LEU A 77 10.30 -4.31 11.35
N GLU A 78 11.51 -3.73 11.30
CA GLU A 78 12.44 -3.77 12.43
C GLU A 78 11.91 -2.97 13.61
N ALA A 79 11.27 -1.83 13.37
CA ALA A 79 10.63 -1.05 14.43
C ALA A 79 9.50 -1.86 15.09
N ALA A 80 8.67 -2.52 14.27
CA ALA A 80 7.56 -3.35 14.74
C ALA A 80 8.06 -4.59 15.50
N ARG A 81 9.18 -5.17 15.07
CA ARG A 81 9.81 -6.27 15.78
C ARG A 81 10.23 -5.86 17.18
N ALA A 82 10.78 -4.65 17.33
CA ALA A 82 11.24 -4.13 18.62
C ALA A 82 10.09 -3.69 19.52
N TYR A 83 9.03 -3.10 18.94
CA TYR A 83 7.86 -2.58 19.65
C TYR A 83 6.60 -3.08 18.94
N PRO A 84 6.19 -4.33 19.20
CA PRO A 84 5.14 -4.97 18.40
C PRO A 84 3.77 -4.30 18.52
N PRO A 85 3.21 -3.82 17.38
CA PRO A 85 1.82 -3.35 17.38
C PRO A 85 0.84 -4.53 17.40
N GLU A 86 -0.41 -4.24 17.73
CA GLU A 86 -1.48 -5.25 17.72
C GLU A 86 -1.85 -5.66 16.28
N HIS A 87 -1.74 -4.73 15.33
CA HIS A 87 -2.05 -5.00 13.94
C HIS A 87 -1.35 -3.99 13.03
N MET A 88 -0.78 -4.49 11.94
CA MET A 88 -0.17 -3.66 10.90
C MET A 88 -0.93 -3.84 9.58
N LEU A 89 -1.27 -2.74 8.94
CA LEU A 89 -1.91 -2.73 7.62
C LEU A 89 -0.92 -2.09 6.64
N LEU A 90 -0.43 -2.86 5.67
CA LEU A 90 0.58 -2.40 4.72
C LEU A 90 0.01 -2.34 3.31
N ALA A 91 0.13 -1.17 2.69
CA ALA A 91 -0.34 -0.95 1.32
C ALA A 91 0.55 -1.66 0.32
N SER A 92 -0.06 -2.45 -0.55
CA SER A 92 0.54 -3.01 -1.74
C SER A 92 -0.19 -2.44 -2.96
N THR A 93 -0.29 -3.18 -4.04
CA THR A 93 -0.77 -2.66 -5.32
C THR A 93 -1.33 -3.79 -6.18
N SER A 94 -2.35 -3.49 -6.97
CA SER A 94 -2.84 -4.43 -7.99
C SER A 94 -1.76 -4.75 -9.04
N SER A 95 -0.76 -3.88 -9.20
CA SER A 95 0.37 -4.15 -10.09
C SER A 95 1.14 -5.41 -9.68
N ALA A 96 1.01 -5.86 -8.42
CA ALA A 96 1.63 -7.10 -7.96
C ALA A 96 1.14 -8.33 -8.73
N TYR A 97 -0.07 -8.29 -9.29
CA TYR A 97 -0.58 -9.38 -10.11
C TYR A 97 0.20 -9.59 -11.40
N GLY A 98 0.85 -8.53 -11.89
CA GLY A 98 1.79 -8.63 -13.02
C GLY A 98 1.17 -9.15 -14.28
N ALA A 99 1.72 -10.26 -14.78
CA ALA A 99 1.33 -10.87 -16.06
C ALA A 99 0.08 -11.76 -15.98
N ASN A 100 -0.63 -11.81 -14.85
CA ASN A 100 -1.87 -12.56 -14.74
C ASN A 100 -2.94 -11.97 -15.67
N GLU A 101 -3.61 -12.85 -16.42
CA GLU A 101 -4.64 -12.45 -17.39
C GLU A 101 -6.07 -12.74 -16.90
N ASP A 102 -6.20 -13.64 -15.93
CA ASP A 102 -7.51 -14.02 -15.39
C ASP A 102 -8.10 -12.91 -14.53
N MET A 103 -9.27 -12.45 -14.91
CA MET A 103 -9.97 -11.37 -14.18
C MET A 103 -11.36 -11.83 -13.75
N PRO A 104 -11.88 -11.34 -12.63
CA PRO A 104 -11.23 -10.39 -11.69
C PRO A 104 -10.10 -11.04 -10.92
N TYR A 105 -9.11 -10.23 -10.54
CA TYR A 105 -7.96 -10.72 -9.76
C TYR A 105 -8.41 -11.22 -8.38
N LYS A 106 -7.90 -12.37 -7.99
CA LYS A 106 -8.15 -12.97 -6.66
C LYS A 106 -6.86 -13.01 -5.86
N GLU A 107 -6.96 -12.78 -4.56
CA GLU A 107 -5.79 -12.65 -3.69
C GLU A 107 -4.96 -13.92 -3.59
N ASN A 108 -5.58 -15.08 -3.81
CA ASN A 108 -4.93 -16.38 -3.70
C ASN A 108 -4.22 -16.83 -4.99
N VAL A 109 -4.32 -16.06 -6.09
CA VAL A 109 -3.63 -16.46 -7.32
C VAL A 109 -2.13 -16.21 -7.21
N LYS A 110 -1.37 -17.03 -7.90
CA LYS A 110 0.07 -16.88 -8.00
C LYS A 110 0.40 -15.53 -8.68
N ALA A 111 1.25 -14.73 -8.05
CA ALA A 111 1.60 -13.40 -8.52
C ALA A 111 3.12 -13.24 -8.47
N ASP A 112 3.83 -13.93 -9.37
CA ASP A 112 5.29 -14.04 -9.36
C ASP A 112 5.98 -13.37 -10.56
N HIS A 113 5.21 -12.87 -11.55
CA HIS A 113 5.77 -12.29 -12.76
C HIS A 113 5.43 -10.81 -12.87
N GLN A 114 6.03 -9.99 -12.03
CA GLN A 114 5.77 -8.55 -12.01
C GLN A 114 6.33 -7.91 -13.28
N MET A 115 5.61 -6.91 -13.80
CA MET A 115 5.87 -6.29 -15.10
C MET A 115 6.55 -4.91 -14.98
N SER A 116 6.89 -4.49 -13.75
CA SER A 116 7.59 -3.23 -13.50
C SER A 116 8.43 -3.35 -12.24
N PHE A 117 9.45 -2.49 -12.14
CA PHE A 117 10.27 -2.45 -10.92
C PHE A 117 9.45 -2.01 -9.72
N TYR A 118 8.52 -1.05 -9.91
CA TYR A 118 7.57 -0.67 -8.87
C TYR A 118 6.82 -1.89 -8.32
N ALA A 119 6.21 -2.66 -9.22
CA ALA A 119 5.45 -3.86 -8.81
C ALA A 119 6.36 -4.87 -8.10
N ALA A 120 7.59 -5.05 -8.59
CA ALA A 120 8.55 -5.96 -7.98
C ALA A 120 8.90 -5.52 -6.55
N THR A 121 9.15 -4.21 -6.31
CA THR A 121 9.42 -3.73 -4.96
C THR A 121 8.22 -3.92 -4.04
N LYS A 122 7.00 -3.65 -4.53
CA LYS A 122 5.81 -3.82 -3.70
C LYS A 122 5.55 -5.30 -3.38
N LYS A 123 5.69 -6.19 -4.36
CA LYS A 123 5.54 -7.63 -4.12
C LYS A 123 6.61 -8.13 -3.14
N SER A 124 7.84 -7.62 -3.24
CA SER A 124 8.91 -7.95 -2.30
C SER A 124 8.52 -7.57 -0.86
N THR A 125 7.87 -6.42 -0.68
CA THR A 125 7.45 -6.00 0.67
C THR A 125 6.35 -6.92 1.23
N GLU A 126 5.49 -7.49 0.39
CA GLU A 126 4.54 -8.51 0.85
C GLU A 126 5.26 -9.72 1.42
N ASN A 127 6.30 -10.20 0.71
CA ASN A 127 7.09 -11.35 1.13
C ASN A 127 7.90 -11.05 2.40
N MET A 128 8.50 -9.87 2.49
CA MET A 128 9.20 -9.40 3.69
C MET A 128 8.26 -9.39 4.89
N ALA A 129 7.07 -8.81 4.72
CA ALA A 129 6.08 -8.72 5.79
C ALA A 129 5.62 -10.12 6.25
N HIS A 130 5.41 -11.04 5.31
CA HIS A 130 5.03 -12.41 5.66
C HIS A 130 6.11 -13.07 6.52
N SER A 131 7.38 -12.91 6.16
CA SER A 131 8.48 -13.51 6.94
C SER A 131 8.53 -12.95 8.36
N TYR A 132 8.31 -11.64 8.54
CA TYR A 132 8.28 -11.03 9.86
C TYR A 132 7.05 -11.48 10.65
N ALA A 133 5.89 -11.58 10.00
CA ALA A 133 4.68 -12.10 10.64
C ALA A 133 4.92 -13.52 11.18
N HIS A 134 5.58 -14.37 10.38
CA HIS A 134 5.90 -15.75 10.77
C HIS A 134 6.93 -15.80 11.90
N LEU A 135 8.04 -15.08 11.76
CA LEU A 135 9.18 -15.18 12.69
C LEU A 135 8.90 -14.49 14.02
N PHE A 136 8.15 -13.41 14.04
CA PHE A 136 7.98 -12.57 15.22
C PHE A 136 6.52 -12.43 15.66
N ASP A 137 5.64 -13.24 15.09
CA ASP A 137 4.22 -13.29 15.44
C ASP A 137 3.54 -11.90 15.32
N LEU A 138 3.86 -11.17 14.27
CA LEU A 138 3.30 -9.83 14.01
C LEU A 138 2.05 -9.97 13.13
N PRO A 139 0.86 -9.58 13.62
CA PRO A 139 -0.35 -9.65 12.78
C PRO A 139 -0.30 -8.58 11.68
N ILE A 140 -0.32 -9.02 10.42
CA ILE A 140 -0.15 -8.12 9.27
C ILE A 140 -1.24 -8.41 8.23
N THR A 141 -1.93 -7.35 7.79
CA THR A 141 -2.82 -7.37 6.63
C THR A 141 -2.19 -6.55 5.52
N ILE A 142 -1.98 -7.18 4.37
CA ILE A 142 -1.59 -6.49 3.13
C ILE A 142 -2.87 -6.12 2.39
N PHE A 143 -2.96 -4.90 1.89
CA PHE A 143 -4.08 -4.54 1.02
C PHE A 143 -3.56 -4.04 -0.32
N ARG A 144 -4.01 -4.66 -1.42
CA ARG A 144 -3.63 -4.31 -2.77
C ARG A 144 -4.59 -3.27 -3.30
N PHE A 145 -4.11 -2.02 -3.42
CA PHE A 145 -4.90 -0.94 -3.99
C PHE A 145 -5.02 -1.09 -5.50
N PHE A 146 -6.22 -0.84 -6.01
CA PHE A 146 -6.47 -0.66 -7.43
C PHE A 146 -6.38 0.83 -7.76
N THR A 147 -7.22 1.34 -8.66
CA THR A 147 -7.15 2.75 -9.04
C THR A 147 -8.07 3.57 -8.14
N VAL A 148 -7.49 4.18 -7.11
CA VAL A 148 -8.24 4.98 -6.14
C VAL A 148 -8.46 6.39 -6.68
N TYR A 149 -9.68 6.90 -6.55
CA TYR A 149 -10.04 8.25 -6.99
C TYR A 149 -10.90 8.95 -5.94
N GLY A 150 -10.99 10.28 -6.05
CA GLY A 150 -11.80 11.09 -5.14
C GLY A 150 -11.13 12.39 -4.74
N PRO A 151 -11.74 13.14 -3.83
CA PRO A 151 -11.17 14.41 -3.35
C PRO A 151 -9.75 14.25 -2.81
N TRP A 152 -8.92 15.25 -3.07
CA TRP A 152 -7.52 15.29 -2.64
C TRP A 152 -6.63 14.22 -3.29
N GLY A 153 -7.08 13.63 -4.41
CA GLY A 153 -6.31 12.62 -5.13
C GLY A 153 -5.01 13.15 -5.71
N ARG A 154 -4.13 12.22 -6.13
CA ARG A 154 -2.84 12.57 -6.72
C ARG A 154 -3.04 13.21 -8.10
N PRO A 155 -2.33 14.32 -8.39
CA PRO A 155 -2.51 15.05 -9.65
C PRO A 155 -1.90 14.35 -10.87
N ASP A 156 -1.10 13.30 -10.67
CA ASP A 156 -0.47 12.55 -11.75
C ASP A 156 -1.35 11.41 -12.30
N MET A 157 -2.53 11.21 -11.73
CA MET A 157 -3.47 10.18 -12.19
C MET A 157 -4.25 10.66 -13.42
N ALA A 158 -4.67 9.72 -14.26
CA ALA A 158 -5.33 10.02 -15.54
C ALA A 158 -6.57 10.90 -15.37
N LEU A 159 -7.43 10.58 -14.40
CA LEU A 159 -8.65 11.35 -14.16
C LEU A 159 -8.34 12.83 -13.93
N PHE A 160 -7.37 13.13 -13.09
CA PHE A 160 -6.96 14.50 -12.78
C PHE A 160 -6.34 15.17 -14.02
N LYS A 161 -5.41 14.47 -14.70
CA LYS A 161 -4.73 15.01 -15.89
C LYS A 161 -5.71 15.34 -17.01
N PHE A 162 -6.64 14.42 -17.27
CA PHE A 162 -7.63 14.60 -18.34
C PHE A 162 -8.56 15.77 -18.02
N THR A 163 -9.06 15.81 -16.79
CA THR A 163 -9.94 16.91 -16.37
C THR A 163 -9.24 18.25 -16.52
N LYS A 164 -8.01 18.35 -16.05
CA LYS A 164 -7.22 19.59 -16.16
C LYS A 164 -7.00 20.00 -17.61
N ALA A 165 -6.58 19.05 -18.46
CA ALA A 165 -6.33 19.31 -19.87
C ALA A 165 -7.60 19.77 -20.59
N ILE A 166 -8.72 19.08 -20.36
CA ILE A 166 -10.01 19.42 -20.98
C ILE A 166 -10.44 20.84 -20.58
N LEU A 167 -10.32 21.18 -19.30
CA LEU A 167 -10.70 22.51 -18.79
C LEU A 167 -9.83 23.62 -19.40
N ASN A 168 -8.57 23.30 -19.70
CA ASN A 168 -7.63 24.26 -20.29
C ASN A 168 -7.73 24.30 -21.81
N GLY A 169 -8.45 23.38 -22.45
CA GLY A 169 -8.47 23.26 -23.90
C GLY A 169 -7.23 22.58 -24.48
N ASP A 170 -6.49 21.86 -23.65
CA ASP A 170 -5.28 21.14 -24.06
C ASP A 170 -5.63 19.75 -24.59
N ALA A 171 -4.78 19.21 -25.49
CA ALA A 171 -4.93 17.85 -26.00
C ALA A 171 -4.63 16.83 -24.89
N ILE A 172 -5.29 15.68 -24.95
CA ILE A 172 -5.00 14.55 -24.07
C ILE A 172 -4.42 13.40 -24.89
N ASP A 173 -3.50 12.67 -24.30
CA ASP A 173 -2.92 11.46 -24.90
C ASP A 173 -3.79 10.26 -24.54
N VAL A 174 -4.38 9.64 -25.56
CA VAL A 174 -5.20 8.43 -25.36
C VAL A 174 -4.38 7.23 -25.82
N TYR A 175 -3.95 6.41 -24.88
CA TYR A 175 -3.14 5.22 -25.16
C TYR A 175 -4.02 4.06 -25.61
N ASN A 176 -3.46 3.17 -26.43
CA ASN A 176 -4.13 1.97 -26.94
C ASN A 176 -5.53 2.29 -27.52
N GLN A 177 -5.67 3.43 -28.19
CA GLN A 177 -6.92 3.87 -28.81
C GLN A 177 -8.12 3.93 -27.83
N GLY A 178 -7.82 4.00 -26.54
CA GLY A 178 -8.85 4.01 -25.49
C GLY A 178 -9.36 2.64 -25.08
N ASP A 179 -8.86 1.58 -25.68
CA ASP A 179 -9.26 0.21 -25.32
C ASP A 179 -8.53 -0.25 -24.06
N MET A 180 -8.95 0.32 -22.93
CA MET A 180 -8.36 0.05 -21.63
C MET A 180 -9.44 0.09 -20.55
N SER A 181 -9.41 -0.89 -19.66
CA SER A 181 -10.30 -0.95 -18.50
C SER A 181 -9.51 -0.89 -17.21
N ARG A 182 -10.08 -0.29 -16.19
CA ARG A 182 -9.49 -0.20 -14.84
C ARG A 182 -10.60 -0.34 -13.83
N ASP A 183 -10.28 -0.96 -12.72
CA ASP A 183 -11.15 -0.99 -11.57
C ASP A 183 -10.91 0.30 -10.76
N PHE A 184 -11.95 1.13 -10.64
CA PHE A 184 -11.88 2.41 -9.92
C PHE A 184 -12.55 2.27 -8.56
N THR A 185 -11.81 2.62 -7.51
CA THR A 185 -12.29 2.55 -6.13
C THR A 185 -12.43 3.96 -5.57
N TYR A 186 -13.63 4.33 -5.11
CA TYR A 186 -13.84 5.65 -4.52
C TYR A 186 -13.21 5.72 -3.14
N ILE A 187 -12.59 6.87 -2.84
CA ILE A 187 -11.77 7.02 -1.63
C ILE A 187 -12.53 6.72 -0.33
N ASP A 188 -13.78 7.12 -0.20
CA ASP A 188 -14.53 6.89 1.04
C ASP A 188 -14.82 5.40 1.24
N ASP A 189 -15.12 4.66 0.15
CA ASP A 189 -15.33 3.22 0.22
C ASP A 189 -14.05 2.51 0.66
N LEU A 190 -12.91 2.94 0.09
CA LEU A 190 -11.61 2.40 0.47
C LEU A 190 -11.31 2.64 1.96
N ILE A 191 -11.53 3.88 2.43
CA ILE A 191 -11.25 4.24 3.82
C ILE A 191 -12.16 3.46 4.77
N ASN A 192 -13.44 3.26 4.41
CA ASN A 192 -14.36 2.44 5.19
C ASN A 192 -13.87 1.00 5.27
N GLY A 193 -13.41 0.43 4.14
CA GLY A 193 -12.83 -0.91 4.12
C GLY A 193 -11.60 -1.02 5.02
N MET A 194 -10.69 -0.05 4.91
CA MET A 194 -9.49 -0.02 5.75
C MET A 194 -9.85 0.08 7.24
N ARG A 195 -10.84 0.92 7.55
CA ARG A 195 -11.31 1.11 8.94
C ARG A 195 -11.82 -0.22 9.53
N LEU A 196 -12.58 -0.98 8.74
CA LEU A 196 -13.08 -2.29 9.16
C LEU A 196 -11.93 -3.31 9.31
N LEU A 197 -10.92 -3.23 8.43
CA LEU A 197 -9.75 -4.11 8.50
C LEU A 197 -8.92 -3.91 9.76
N ILE A 198 -8.90 -2.70 10.33
CA ILE A 198 -8.15 -2.42 11.56
C ILE A 198 -8.57 -3.41 12.67
N ASP A 199 -9.87 -3.64 12.80
CA ASP A 199 -10.41 -4.50 13.85
C ASP A 199 -10.39 -5.99 13.47
N ALA A 200 -10.14 -6.31 12.21
CA ALA A 200 -10.15 -7.69 11.70
C ALA A 200 -8.74 -8.29 11.69
N ILE A 201 -8.16 -8.44 12.87
CA ILE A 201 -6.77 -8.90 13.03
C ILE A 201 -6.65 -10.35 12.50
N PRO A 202 -5.71 -10.65 11.58
CA PRO A 202 -5.58 -11.99 11.05
C PRO A 202 -4.95 -12.94 12.07
N GLY A 203 -5.58 -14.12 12.23
CA GLY A 203 -4.96 -15.25 12.92
C GLY A 203 -4.33 -16.20 11.91
N ILE A 204 -3.66 -17.23 12.40
CA ILE A 204 -3.15 -18.33 11.57
C ILE A 204 -4.35 -19.19 11.16
N SER A 205 -4.47 -19.48 9.86
CA SER A 205 -5.54 -20.34 9.36
C SER A 205 -5.34 -21.78 9.82
N ASP A 206 -6.38 -22.36 10.43
CA ASP A 206 -6.33 -23.75 10.90
C ASP A 206 -6.96 -24.69 9.86
N LEU A 207 -6.12 -25.28 9.03
CA LEU A 207 -6.53 -26.20 7.97
C LEU A 207 -7.34 -27.40 8.47
N SER A 208 -7.28 -27.72 9.78
CA SER A 208 -8.00 -28.87 10.32
C SER A 208 -9.47 -28.56 10.64
N LYS A 209 -9.83 -27.29 10.77
CA LYS A 209 -11.16 -26.85 11.24
C LYS A 209 -11.99 -26.15 10.19
N GLU A 210 -11.36 -25.58 9.19
CA GLU A 210 -12.05 -24.89 8.11
C GLU A 210 -12.20 -25.84 6.92
N LYS A 211 -13.42 -26.03 6.44
CA LYS A 211 -13.59 -26.46 5.06
C LYS A 211 -12.75 -25.48 4.25
N MET A 212 -11.73 -25.97 3.59
CA MET A 212 -10.82 -25.14 2.80
C MET A 212 -11.67 -24.19 1.95
N ASP A 213 -11.81 -22.98 2.44
CA ASP A 213 -12.32 -21.92 1.58
C ASP A 213 -11.13 -21.57 0.68
N VAL A 214 -11.13 -22.17 -0.49
CA VAL A 214 -10.04 -22.05 -1.47
C VAL A 214 -9.80 -20.58 -1.84
N GLU A 215 -10.73 -19.70 -1.46
CA GLU A 215 -10.64 -18.28 -1.75
C GLU A 215 -10.03 -17.43 -0.63
N ASP A 216 -9.78 -18.00 0.55
CA ASP A 216 -9.16 -17.24 1.65
C ASP A 216 -7.65 -17.08 1.41
N SER A 217 -7.16 -15.86 1.61
CA SER A 217 -5.75 -15.49 1.43
C SER A 217 -4.94 -15.55 2.72
N LYS A 218 -5.52 -16.04 3.81
CA LYS A 218 -4.81 -16.17 5.10
C LYS A 218 -3.66 -17.16 5.00
N SER A 219 -2.53 -16.81 5.62
CA SER A 219 -1.40 -17.71 5.71
C SER A 219 -1.70 -18.88 6.66
N HIS A 220 -1.17 -20.05 6.32
CA HIS A 220 -1.26 -21.24 7.19
C HIS A 220 -0.13 -21.32 8.21
N VAL A 221 0.83 -20.38 8.15
CA VAL A 221 2.03 -20.43 9.00
C VAL A 221 2.31 -19.09 9.70
N ALA A 222 1.47 -18.08 9.49
CA ALA A 222 1.69 -16.74 10.05
C ALA A 222 0.36 -16.00 10.24
N PRO A 223 0.27 -15.06 11.19
CA PRO A 223 -0.90 -14.20 11.33
C PRO A 223 -0.88 -13.11 10.23
N PHE A 224 -1.19 -13.52 9.00
CA PHE A 224 -0.96 -12.72 7.79
C PHE A 224 -2.04 -13.01 6.76
N ARG A 225 -2.52 -11.96 6.12
CA ARG A 225 -3.44 -12.12 4.99
C ARG A 225 -3.22 -11.01 3.95
N VAL A 226 -3.68 -11.29 2.72
CA VAL A 226 -3.70 -10.30 1.62
C VAL A 226 -5.16 -10.07 1.24
N VAL A 227 -5.58 -8.78 1.04
CA VAL A 227 -6.91 -8.44 0.56
C VAL A 227 -6.80 -7.45 -0.61
N ASN A 228 -7.76 -7.51 -1.53
CA ASN A 228 -7.91 -6.49 -2.57
C ASN A 228 -8.67 -5.29 -1.99
N UNK A 229 -8.31 -4.36 -2.23
CA UNK A 229 -8.86 -3.20 -1.80
C UNK A 229 -9.47 -2.51 -2.89
N UNK A 230 -10.06 -3.00 -3.55
CA UNK A 230 -10.75 -2.47 -4.63
C UNK A 230 -12.00 -2.73 -4.74
#